data_5016dce39a18ff6684770c9e6c5cb30d
#
_entry.id   5016dce39a18ff6684770c9e6c5cb30d
#
_cell.length_a   1.000
_cell.length_b   1.000
_cell.length_c   1.000
_cell.angle_alpha   90.00
_cell.angle_beta   90.00
_cell.angle_gamma   90.00
#
_symmetry.space_group_name_H-M   'P 1'
#
loop_
_entity.id
_entity.type
_entity.pdbx_description
1 polymer ?
#
loop_
_entity_poly.entity_id
_entity_poly.type
_entity_poly.pdbx_seq_one_letter_code
_entity_poly.pdbx_strand_id
1 'polypeptide(L)'
;MFYDLEDKKVKNLGENWSASNASIIGDVTLEKNTSIWFNVTLRGDVENIYIGEGSNIQDGSVLHTDPGYPLKIGKDVTIGHLVMLHGCTIEDNSLIGIGAVILNGAKIGKNCIIGANACLLYTSDAADE
;
A
#
# COMPACT_ATOMS: atom_id res chain seq x y z
N MET A 1 12.78 7.97 -2.92
CA MET A 1 13.84 8.19 -1.91
C MET A 1 13.34 7.72 -0.55
N PHE A 2 14.24 7.16 0.24
CA PHE A 2 13.89 6.63 1.57
C PHE A 2 14.21 7.67 2.64
N TYR A 3 13.27 7.86 3.58
CA TYR A 3 13.42 8.81 4.68
C TYR A 3 13.18 8.08 6.00
N ASP A 4 14.18 8.05 6.86
CA ASP A 4 13.99 7.55 8.22
C ASP A 4 13.38 8.64 9.10
N LEU A 5 12.53 8.23 10.05
CA LEU A 5 11.92 9.12 11.03
C LEU A 5 12.32 8.63 12.44
N GLU A 6 13.37 9.22 13.01
CA GLU A 6 13.88 8.83 14.33
C GLU A 6 14.21 7.34 14.34
N ASP A 7 13.47 6.55 15.12
CA ASP A 7 13.67 5.09 15.20
C ASP A 7 12.88 4.32 14.14
N LYS A 8 12.03 4.98 13.37
CA LYS A 8 11.26 4.35 12.31
C LYS A 8 12.06 4.38 11.01
N LYS A 9 12.40 3.20 10.52
CA LYS A 9 13.28 3.05 9.37
C LYS A 9 12.64 2.20 8.29
N VAL A 10 12.95 2.55 7.05
CA VAL A 10 12.54 1.74 5.91
C VAL A 10 13.34 0.45 5.90
N LYS A 11 12.64 -0.69 5.80
CA LYS A 11 13.23 -2.02 5.71
C LYS A 11 13.07 -2.52 4.29
N ASN A 12 14.17 -2.52 3.56
CA ASN A 12 14.20 -3.00 2.19
C ASN A 12 14.76 -4.42 2.19
N LEU A 13 13.90 -5.41 2.00
CA LEU A 13 14.22 -6.82 2.25
C LEU A 13 14.60 -7.61 1.01
N GLY A 14 14.94 -6.97 -0.09
CA GLY A 14 15.36 -7.71 -1.27
C GLY A 14 15.52 -6.83 -2.48
N GLU A 15 15.72 -7.47 -3.64
CA GLU A 15 15.80 -6.74 -4.88
C GLU A 15 14.44 -6.23 -5.28
N ASN A 16 14.32 -4.93 -5.42
CA ASN A 16 13.10 -4.26 -5.84
C ASN A 16 13.46 -2.93 -6.51
N TRP A 17 12.43 -2.20 -6.93
CA TRP A 17 12.65 -0.94 -7.60
C TRP A 17 11.72 0.13 -7.05
N SER A 18 12.26 1.31 -6.83
CA SER A 18 11.48 2.48 -6.45
C SER A 18 11.87 3.65 -7.33
N ALA A 19 10.87 4.38 -7.82
CA ALA A 19 11.10 5.57 -8.62
C ALA A 19 11.86 6.62 -7.82
N SER A 20 12.69 7.40 -8.49
CA SER A 20 13.54 8.42 -7.84
C SER A 20 12.71 9.46 -7.09
N ASN A 21 11.49 9.74 -7.54
CA ASN A 21 10.62 10.73 -6.89
C ASN A 21 9.52 10.09 -6.04
N ALA A 22 9.56 8.79 -5.80
CA ALA A 22 8.72 8.18 -4.77
C ALA A 22 9.26 8.59 -3.40
N SER A 23 8.36 8.86 -2.46
CA SER A 23 8.73 9.21 -1.08
C SER A 23 8.31 8.05 -0.17
N ILE A 24 9.29 7.36 0.39
CA ILE A 24 9.08 6.20 1.25
C ILE A 24 9.63 6.56 2.63
N ILE A 25 8.74 6.70 3.61
CA ILE A 25 9.02 7.44 4.83
C ILE A 25 8.71 6.57 6.05
N GLY A 26 9.68 6.40 6.93
CA GLY A 26 9.49 5.81 8.25
C GLY A 26 9.34 4.29 8.23
N ASP A 27 8.39 3.77 8.98
CA ASP A 27 8.19 2.33 9.19
C ASP A 27 7.51 1.71 7.98
N VAL A 28 8.28 1.47 6.93
CA VAL A 28 7.82 0.83 5.69
C VAL A 28 8.68 -0.39 5.42
N THR A 29 8.05 -1.52 5.12
CA THR A 29 8.73 -2.77 4.77
C THR A 29 8.43 -3.10 3.31
N LEU A 30 9.48 -3.23 2.50
CA LEU A 30 9.38 -3.59 1.08
C LEU A 30 10.00 -4.97 0.89
N GLU A 31 9.19 -5.93 0.45
CA GLU A 31 9.68 -7.25 0.09
C GLU A 31 10.32 -7.25 -1.30
N LYS A 32 10.93 -8.39 -1.65
CA LYS A 32 11.57 -8.52 -2.97
C LYS A 32 10.56 -8.41 -4.11
N ASN A 33 11.03 -7.97 -5.25
CA ASN A 33 10.24 -7.84 -6.48
C ASN A 33 9.06 -6.88 -6.37
N THR A 34 9.09 -5.96 -5.41
CA THR A 34 8.11 -4.88 -5.35
C THR A 34 8.54 -3.74 -6.27
N SER A 35 7.58 -2.96 -6.75
CA SER A 35 7.87 -1.75 -7.49
C SER A 35 7.00 -0.60 -7.02
N ILE A 36 7.64 0.52 -6.72
CA ILE A 36 7.00 1.72 -6.21
C ILE A 36 7.22 2.82 -7.25
N TRP A 37 6.15 3.28 -7.86
CA TRP A 37 6.23 4.10 -9.06
C TRP A 37 6.30 5.60 -8.76
N PHE A 38 6.23 6.41 -9.81
CA PHE A 38 6.51 7.85 -9.71
C PHE A 38 5.46 8.57 -8.87
N ASN A 39 5.89 9.52 -8.07
CA ASN A 39 5.04 10.36 -7.21
C ASN A 39 4.24 9.57 -6.16
N VAL A 40 4.63 8.35 -5.86
CA VAL A 40 4.00 7.57 -4.80
C VAL A 40 4.51 8.05 -3.45
N THR A 41 3.62 8.11 -2.45
CA THR A 41 3.98 8.40 -1.07
C THR A 41 3.58 7.24 -0.18
N LEU A 42 4.56 6.63 0.49
CA LEU A 42 4.34 5.64 1.53
C LEU A 42 4.80 6.28 2.84
N ARG A 43 3.86 6.69 3.68
CA ARG A 43 4.19 7.39 4.92
C ARG A 43 3.84 6.53 6.13
N GLY A 44 4.84 5.80 6.62
CA GLY A 44 4.72 4.96 7.82
C GLY A 44 5.21 5.69 9.07
N ASP A 45 4.58 6.82 9.38
CA ASP A 45 4.96 7.65 10.51
C ASP A 45 4.24 7.28 11.80
N VAL A 46 3.19 6.46 11.73
CA VAL A 46 2.39 6.06 12.88
C VAL A 46 2.45 4.54 13.05
N GLU A 47 1.99 3.78 12.05
CA GLU A 47 2.03 2.32 12.05
C GLU A 47 2.78 1.82 10.82
N ASN A 48 3.11 0.52 10.81
CA ASN A 48 3.83 -0.08 9.69
C ASN A 48 3.02 -0.10 8.41
N ILE A 49 3.70 0.14 7.30
CA ILE A 49 3.22 -0.15 5.95
C ILE A 49 4.03 -1.32 5.40
N TYR A 50 3.36 -2.42 5.09
CA TYR A 50 4.00 -3.63 4.58
C TYR A 50 3.59 -3.86 3.12
N ILE A 51 4.57 -3.96 2.23
CA ILE A 51 4.33 -4.24 0.81
C ILE A 51 4.89 -5.63 0.51
N GLY A 52 4.00 -6.57 0.22
CA GLY A 52 4.35 -7.97 0.00
C GLY A 52 5.04 -8.22 -1.33
N GLU A 53 5.69 -9.37 -1.41
CA GLU A 53 6.49 -9.79 -2.55
C GLU A 53 5.71 -9.70 -3.87
N GLY A 54 6.33 -9.12 -4.90
CA GLY A 54 5.75 -9.06 -6.24
C GLY A 54 4.68 -7.99 -6.43
N SER A 55 4.35 -7.23 -5.39
CA SER A 55 3.30 -6.21 -5.48
C SER A 55 3.84 -4.92 -6.07
N ASN A 56 2.92 -4.14 -6.67
CA ASN A 56 3.28 -2.84 -7.24
C ASN A 56 2.33 -1.76 -6.79
N ILE A 57 2.88 -0.58 -6.55
CA ILE A 57 2.13 0.63 -6.17
C ILE A 57 2.36 1.64 -7.28
N GLN A 58 1.31 1.93 -8.04
CA GLN A 58 1.45 2.71 -9.25
C GLN A 58 1.35 4.21 -9.01
N ASP A 59 1.66 4.96 -10.03
CA ASP A 59 1.93 6.39 -10.01
C ASP A 59 0.89 7.20 -9.23
N GLY A 60 1.36 8.09 -8.37
CA GLY A 60 0.54 9.05 -7.66
C GLY A 60 -0.25 8.52 -6.48
N SER A 61 -0.13 7.23 -6.16
CA SER A 61 -0.85 6.64 -5.03
C SER A 61 -0.26 7.10 -3.70
N VAL A 62 -1.12 7.16 -2.68
CA VAL A 62 -0.74 7.55 -1.32
C VAL A 62 -1.18 6.47 -0.35
N LEU A 63 -0.25 6.00 0.47
CA LEU A 63 -0.50 5.00 1.50
C LEU A 63 -0.10 5.57 2.86
N HIS A 64 -1.03 5.52 3.81
CA HIS A 64 -0.83 6.08 5.15
C HIS A 64 -1.50 5.19 6.20
N THR A 65 -1.24 5.47 7.45
CA THR A 65 -1.72 4.67 8.58
C THR A 65 -2.23 5.58 9.70
N ASP A 66 -3.02 4.99 10.61
CA ASP A 66 -3.45 5.62 11.85
C ASP A 66 -3.11 4.72 13.03
N PRO A 67 -3.13 5.23 14.27
CA PRO A 67 -2.89 4.38 15.45
C PRO A 67 -3.85 3.19 15.47
N GLY A 68 -3.28 1.98 15.55
CA GLY A 68 -4.05 0.75 15.56
C GLY A 68 -4.49 0.26 14.17
N TYR A 69 -4.16 0.98 13.12
CA TYR A 69 -4.53 0.62 11.75
C TYR A 69 -3.28 0.58 10.85
N PRO A 70 -2.46 -0.46 10.97
CA PRO A 70 -1.35 -0.65 10.02
C PRO A 70 -1.90 -0.94 8.62
N LEU A 71 -1.06 -0.76 7.62
CA LEU A 71 -1.45 -1.02 6.24
C LEU A 71 -0.67 -2.23 5.73
N LYS A 72 -1.39 -3.23 5.25
CA LYS A 72 -0.77 -4.46 4.77
C LYS A 72 -1.21 -4.79 3.36
N ILE A 73 -0.25 -4.88 2.47
CA ILE A 73 -0.43 -5.33 1.09
C ILE A 73 0.19 -6.72 0.98
N GLY A 74 -0.58 -7.69 0.51
CA GLY A 74 -0.12 -9.06 0.33
C GLY A 74 0.79 -9.23 -0.87
N LYS A 75 0.90 -10.47 -1.35
CA LYS A 75 1.75 -10.81 -2.50
C LYS A 75 1.02 -10.58 -3.81
N ASP A 76 1.77 -10.18 -4.82
CA ASP A 76 1.26 -10.03 -6.19
C ASP A 76 0.00 -9.17 -6.29
N VAL A 77 -0.06 -8.13 -5.49
CA VAL A 77 -1.15 -7.17 -5.50
C VAL A 77 -0.81 -6.02 -6.44
N THR A 78 -1.79 -5.59 -7.21
CA THR A 78 -1.66 -4.42 -8.07
C THR A 78 -2.46 -3.26 -7.48
N ILE A 79 -1.78 -2.19 -7.12
CA ILE A 79 -2.42 -0.94 -6.69
C ILE A 79 -2.34 0.01 -7.87
N GLY A 80 -3.48 0.35 -8.44
CA GLY A 80 -3.56 1.21 -9.61
C GLY A 80 -3.12 2.64 -9.32
N HIS A 81 -3.17 3.48 -10.36
CA HIS A 81 -2.76 4.87 -10.25
C HIS A 81 -3.69 5.67 -9.35
N LEU A 82 -3.15 6.65 -8.63
CA LEU A 82 -3.93 7.63 -7.86
C LEU A 82 -4.87 6.96 -6.84
N VAL A 83 -4.45 5.85 -6.25
CA VAL A 83 -5.21 5.15 -5.22
C VAL A 83 -4.84 5.71 -3.85
N MET A 84 -5.84 5.85 -2.98
CA MET A 84 -5.61 6.21 -1.58
C MET A 84 -5.90 4.99 -0.71
N LEU A 85 -4.89 4.47 -0.04
CA LEU A 85 -5.05 3.41 0.95
C LEU A 85 -4.67 3.95 2.33
N HIS A 86 -5.55 3.74 3.29
CA HIS A 86 -5.35 4.27 4.64
C HIS A 86 -5.70 3.20 5.67
N GLY A 87 -4.68 2.62 6.31
CA GLY A 87 -4.85 1.68 7.41
C GLY A 87 -5.71 0.45 7.08
N CYS A 88 -5.59 -0.08 5.88
CA CYS A 88 -6.40 -1.20 5.39
C CYS A 88 -5.53 -2.41 5.08
N THR A 89 -6.17 -3.53 4.76
CA THR A 89 -5.51 -4.78 4.38
C THR A 89 -5.99 -5.20 3.01
N ILE A 90 -5.03 -5.45 2.11
CA ILE A 90 -5.31 -5.99 0.77
C ILE A 90 -4.61 -7.34 0.70
N GLU A 91 -5.37 -8.41 0.53
CA GLU A 91 -4.80 -9.75 0.48
C GLU A 91 -4.30 -10.11 -0.91
N ASP A 92 -3.65 -11.27 -1.01
CA ASP A 92 -2.85 -11.67 -2.17
C ASP A 92 -3.64 -11.64 -3.48
N ASN A 93 -2.93 -11.26 -4.53
CA ASN A 93 -3.40 -11.40 -5.91
C ASN A 93 -4.66 -10.58 -6.22
N SER A 94 -4.86 -9.49 -5.50
CA SER A 94 -5.99 -8.58 -5.73
C SER A 94 -5.54 -7.36 -6.54
N LEU A 95 -6.49 -6.73 -7.21
CA LEU A 95 -6.25 -5.53 -8.01
C LEU A 95 -7.14 -4.40 -7.51
N ILE A 96 -6.52 -3.28 -7.20
CA ILE A 96 -7.23 -2.07 -6.77
C ILE A 96 -7.22 -1.10 -7.93
N GLY A 97 -8.40 -0.77 -8.43
CA GLY A 97 -8.54 0.05 -9.63
C GLY A 97 -8.17 1.50 -9.42
N ILE A 98 -7.94 2.20 -10.52
CA ILE A 98 -7.49 3.59 -10.54
C ILE A 98 -8.40 4.47 -9.71
N GLY A 99 -7.81 5.30 -8.85
CA GLY A 99 -8.55 6.31 -8.08
C GLY A 99 -9.40 5.77 -6.93
N ALA A 100 -9.32 4.48 -6.63
CA ALA A 100 -10.08 3.91 -5.51
C ALA A 100 -9.57 4.46 -4.17
N VAL A 101 -10.48 4.53 -3.19
CA VAL A 101 -10.18 4.99 -1.83
C VAL A 101 -10.59 3.89 -0.85
N ILE A 102 -9.64 3.38 -0.08
CA ILE A 102 -9.90 2.31 0.88
C ILE A 102 -9.37 2.76 2.24
N LEU A 103 -10.26 2.81 3.24
CA LEU A 103 -9.99 3.46 4.52
C LEU A 103 -9.79 2.47 5.66
N ASN A 104 -9.54 3.02 6.85
CA ASN A 104 -9.12 2.28 8.05
C ASN A 104 -9.98 1.05 8.31
N GLY A 105 -9.32 -0.08 8.52
CA GLY A 105 -9.97 -1.32 8.93
C GLY A 105 -10.67 -2.07 7.81
N ALA A 106 -10.75 -1.51 6.61
CA ALA A 106 -11.31 -2.24 5.47
C ALA A 106 -10.38 -3.39 5.08
N LYS A 107 -10.97 -4.49 4.64
CA LYS A 107 -10.23 -5.67 4.23
C LYS A 107 -10.69 -6.14 2.88
N ILE A 108 -9.77 -6.22 1.94
CA ILE A 108 -9.98 -6.78 0.61
C ILE A 108 -9.40 -8.19 0.62
N GLY A 109 -10.22 -9.17 0.32
CA GLY A 109 -9.79 -10.58 0.29
C GLY A 109 -8.90 -10.89 -0.89
N LYS A 110 -8.50 -12.16 -0.99
CA LYS A 110 -7.65 -12.63 -2.08
C LYS A 110 -8.40 -12.66 -3.40
N ASN A 111 -7.68 -12.45 -4.48
CA ASN A 111 -8.21 -12.59 -5.85
C ASN A 111 -9.40 -11.68 -6.14
N CYS A 112 -9.43 -10.50 -5.52
CA CYS A 112 -10.51 -9.53 -5.70
C CYS A 112 -10.11 -8.44 -6.69
N ILE A 113 -11.11 -7.87 -7.35
CA ILE A 113 -10.93 -6.69 -8.19
C ILE A 113 -11.83 -5.59 -7.62
N ILE A 114 -11.22 -4.47 -7.26
CA ILE A 114 -11.94 -3.29 -6.81
C ILE A 114 -11.97 -2.32 -7.99
N GLY A 115 -13.16 -1.90 -8.38
CA GLY A 115 -13.34 -1.06 -9.54
C GLY A 115 -12.73 0.34 -9.36
N ALA A 116 -12.48 1.00 -10.49
CA ALA A 116 -11.93 2.36 -10.48
C ALA A 116 -12.88 3.30 -9.71
N ASN A 117 -12.31 4.21 -8.94
CA ASN A 117 -13.03 5.21 -8.14
C ASN A 117 -13.96 4.63 -7.07
N ALA A 118 -13.86 3.34 -6.76
CA ALA A 118 -14.62 2.77 -5.66
C ALA A 118 -14.16 3.38 -4.32
N CYS A 119 -15.09 3.44 -3.37
CA CYS A 119 -14.78 3.95 -2.03
C CYS A 119 -15.25 2.92 -0.99
N LEU A 120 -14.30 2.40 -0.22
CA LEU A 120 -14.57 1.42 0.83
C LEU A 120 -14.22 2.00 2.18
N LEU A 121 -15.22 2.10 3.05
CA LEU A 121 -15.07 2.67 4.37
C LEU A 121 -14.53 1.63 5.35
N TYR A 122 -14.10 2.09 6.50
CA TYR A 122 -13.44 1.29 7.53
C TYR A 122 -14.23 0.06 8.00
N THR A 123 -15.55 0.05 7.81
CA THR A 123 -16.37 -1.09 8.19
C THR A 123 -16.60 -2.07 7.06
N SER A 124 -16.07 -1.79 5.88
CA SER A 124 -16.32 -2.60 4.69
C SER A 124 -15.44 -3.84 4.68
N ASP A 125 -16.03 -4.95 4.25
CA ASP A 125 -15.31 -6.17 3.96
C ASP A 125 -15.69 -6.56 2.52
N ALA A 126 -14.73 -6.44 1.62
CA ALA A 126 -14.95 -6.67 0.19
C ALA A 126 -14.33 -8.01 -0.24
N ALA A 127 -14.44 -9.03 0.58
CA ALA A 127 -13.82 -10.32 0.31
C ALA A 127 -14.32 -10.96 -0.99
N ASP A 128 -15.52 -10.63 -1.42
CA ASP A 128 -16.16 -11.23 -2.57
C ASP A 128 -16.22 -10.33 -3.81
N GLU A 129 -15.58 -9.18 -3.76
CA GLU A 129 -15.60 -8.25 -4.88
C GLU A 129 -14.62 -8.62 -6.01
#